data_cbdb49a8d9d2a0378f6edab1edf49c56
#
_entry.id   cbdb49a8d9d2a0378f6edab1edf49c56
#
_cell.length_a   1.000
_cell.length_b   1.000
_cell.length_c   1.000
_cell.angle_alpha   90.00
_cell.angle_beta   90.00
_cell.angle_gamma   90.00
#
_symmetry.space_group_name_H-M   'P 1'
#
loop_
_entity.id
_entity.type
_entity.pdbx_description
1 polymer ?
#
loop_
_entity_poly.entity_id
_entity_poly.type
_entity_poly.pdbx_seq_one_letter_code
_entity_poly.pdbx_strand_id
1 'polypeptide(L)'
;MKRSILLSLIGLVIIASGCSSNTYSRLRDQEDRLIANYISRNNLQILKEEPSIDHVWGEKEYYKVTGVDNFYFHLISRGDSVRYDTISSTRIDTVDLEIIANDLIVARYKKFGLTENADTLSYWSTLDQSYPYEFHYTNLSECEATAWHLAIRLMKYPESVCEIIVPSKLGFNAEQSSVTPYVYILKIKVKQ
;
A
#
# COMPACT_ATOMS: atom_id res chain seq x y z
N MET A 1 -38.25 -33.95 -28.00
CA MET A 1 -37.53 -34.17 -26.74
C MET A 1 -36.06 -33.71 -26.77
N LYS A 2 -35.23 -34.02 -27.76
CA LYS A 2 -33.78 -33.58 -27.78
C LYS A 2 -33.54 -32.07 -27.77
N ARG A 3 -34.39 -31.25 -28.44
CA ARG A 3 -34.26 -29.79 -28.50
C ARG A 3 -34.60 -29.11 -27.18
N SER A 4 -35.57 -29.63 -26.41
CA SER A 4 -35.93 -29.08 -25.09
C SER A 4 -34.86 -29.30 -24.03
N ILE A 5 -34.16 -30.43 -24.10
CA ILE A 5 -33.04 -30.76 -23.18
C ILE A 5 -31.83 -29.83 -23.45
N LEU A 6 -31.55 -29.54 -24.73
CA LEU A 6 -30.43 -28.64 -25.12
C LEU A 6 -30.66 -27.20 -24.62
N LEU A 7 -31.89 -26.70 -24.75
CA LEU A 7 -32.24 -25.34 -24.25
C LEU A 7 -32.20 -25.25 -22.73
N SER A 8 -32.58 -26.32 -22.01
CA SER A 8 -32.47 -26.40 -20.55
C SER A 8 -31.03 -26.42 -20.09
N LEU A 9 -30.11 -27.10 -20.81
CA LEU A 9 -28.67 -27.16 -20.47
C LEU A 9 -27.99 -25.80 -20.70
N ILE A 10 -28.34 -25.07 -21.77
CA ILE A 10 -27.79 -23.72 -22.05
C ILE A 10 -28.26 -22.73 -20.99
N GLY A 11 -29.53 -22.81 -20.56
CA GLY A 11 -30.09 -21.97 -19.49
C GLY A 11 -29.36 -22.19 -18.15
N LEU A 12 -28.99 -23.42 -17.82
CA LEU A 12 -28.25 -23.76 -16.58
C LEU A 12 -26.80 -23.22 -16.56
N VAL A 13 -26.12 -23.23 -17.71
CA VAL A 13 -24.77 -22.71 -17.83
C VAL A 13 -24.73 -21.19 -17.67
N ILE A 14 -25.70 -20.47 -18.16
CA ILE A 14 -25.78 -19.00 -18.04
C ILE A 14 -26.03 -18.56 -16.58
N ILE A 15 -26.77 -19.32 -15.80
CA ILE A 15 -27.06 -19.01 -14.40
C ILE A 15 -25.78 -19.24 -13.55
N ALA A 16 -24.95 -20.25 -13.87
CA ALA A 16 -23.71 -20.53 -13.15
C ALA A 16 -22.62 -19.46 -13.38
N SER A 17 -22.60 -18.83 -14.55
CA SER A 17 -21.61 -17.78 -14.87
C SER A 17 -21.92 -16.42 -14.21
N GLY A 18 -23.17 -16.17 -13.85
CA GLY A 18 -23.61 -14.90 -13.22
C GLY A 18 -23.28 -14.78 -11.72
N CYS A 19 -23.06 -15.91 -11.04
CA CYS A 19 -22.85 -15.88 -9.58
C CYS A 19 -21.46 -15.39 -9.15
N SER A 20 -20.42 -15.61 -9.94
CA SER A 20 -19.04 -15.25 -9.54
C SER A 20 -18.76 -13.75 -9.68
N SER A 21 -19.26 -13.10 -10.71
CA SER A 21 -19.08 -11.67 -10.91
C SER A 21 -19.81 -10.83 -9.85
N ASN A 22 -21.01 -11.24 -9.46
CA ASN A 22 -21.76 -10.58 -8.38
C ASN A 22 -21.06 -10.71 -7.01
N THR A 23 -20.40 -11.82 -6.74
CA THR A 23 -19.69 -12.03 -5.48
C THR A 23 -18.45 -11.13 -5.38
N TYR A 24 -17.66 -11.04 -6.44
CA TYR A 24 -16.46 -10.18 -6.46
C TYR A 24 -16.83 -8.69 -6.37
N SER A 25 -17.83 -8.23 -7.12
CA SER A 25 -18.33 -6.85 -7.01
C SER A 25 -18.78 -6.51 -5.59
N ARG A 26 -19.55 -7.41 -4.94
CA ARG A 26 -19.96 -7.20 -3.55
C ARG A 26 -18.79 -7.12 -2.57
N LEU A 27 -17.74 -7.91 -2.77
CA LEU A 27 -16.54 -7.84 -1.94
C LEU A 27 -15.81 -6.50 -2.12
N ARG A 28 -15.77 -5.98 -3.36
CA ARG A 28 -15.21 -4.65 -3.64
C ARG A 28 -16.02 -3.53 -3.00
N ASP A 29 -17.35 -3.58 -3.10
CA ASP A 29 -18.23 -2.61 -2.45
C ASP A 29 -18.08 -2.66 -0.91
N GLN A 30 -17.82 -3.84 -0.35
CA GLN A 30 -17.52 -4.01 1.06
C GLN A 30 -16.16 -3.42 1.43
N GLU A 31 -15.13 -3.67 0.64
CA GLU A 31 -13.80 -3.08 0.80
C GLU A 31 -13.86 -1.56 0.86
N ASP A 32 -14.57 -0.94 -0.10
CA ASP A 32 -14.73 0.51 -0.17
C ASP A 32 -15.40 1.08 1.09
N ARG A 33 -16.42 0.38 1.59
CA ARG A 33 -17.08 0.74 2.86
C ARG A 33 -16.16 0.60 4.06
N LEU A 34 -15.33 -0.45 4.13
CA LEU A 34 -14.38 -0.64 5.23
C LEU A 34 -13.36 0.49 5.28
N ILE A 35 -12.81 0.90 4.13
CA ILE A 35 -11.88 2.02 4.04
C ILE A 35 -12.57 3.34 4.45
N ALA A 36 -13.76 3.62 3.91
CA ALA A 36 -14.51 4.83 4.25
C ALA A 36 -14.86 4.90 5.75
N ASN A 37 -15.26 3.78 6.33
CA ASN A 37 -15.55 3.68 7.77
C ASN A 37 -14.31 3.90 8.62
N TYR A 38 -13.16 3.36 8.21
CA TYR A 38 -11.88 3.58 8.91
C TYR A 38 -11.51 5.07 8.91
N ILE A 39 -11.59 5.72 7.76
CA ILE A 39 -11.33 7.17 7.60
C ILE A 39 -12.25 7.98 8.52
N SER A 40 -13.55 7.68 8.50
CA SER A 40 -14.55 8.41 9.30
C SER A 40 -14.37 8.20 10.80
N ARG A 41 -14.19 6.96 11.27
CA ARG A 41 -14.03 6.65 12.71
C ARG A 41 -12.78 7.26 13.31
N ASN A 42 -11.70 7.33 12.54
CA ASN A 42 -10.44 7.91 13.00
C ASN A 42 -10.38 9.44 12.76
N ASN A 43 -11.42 10.04 12.19
CA ASN A 43 -11.47 11.47 11.85
C ASN A 43 -10.27 11.90 11.00
N LEU A 44 -9.93 11.10 9.98
CA LEU A 44 -8.80 11.40 9.10
C LEU A 44 -9.13 12.57 8.18
N GLN A 45 -8.19 13.50 8.03
CA GLN A 45 -8.29 14.66 7.15
C GLN A 45 -7.66 14.30 5.80
N ILE A 46 -8.44 14.38 4.73
CA ILE A 46 -7.99 13.91 3.42
C ILE A 46 -7.61 15.09 2.52
N LEU A 47 -6.33 15.18 2.19
CA LEU A 47 -5.80 16.07 1.16
C LEU A 47 -6.11 15.49 -0.22
N LYS A 48 -6.56 16.36 -1.13
CA LYS A 48 -6.88 16.00 -2.53
C LYS A 48 -5.72 16.21 -3.48
N GLU A 49 -4.80 17.11 -3.11
CA GLU A 49 -3.63 17.46 -3.91
C GLU A 49 -2.38 16.89 -3.24
N GLU A 50 -1.37 16.52 -4.06
CA GLU A 50 -0.11 16.01 -3.56
C GLU A 50 0.62 17.10 -2.76
N PRO A 51 0.93 16.87 -1.48
CA PRO A 51 1.63 17.84 -0.66
C PRO A 51 3.04 18.12 -1.18
N SER A 52 3.52 19.34 -0.99
CA SER A 52 4.91 19.68 -1.29
C SER A 52 5.89 18.88 -0.42
N ILE A 53 7.16 18.83 -0.85
CA ILE A 53 8.21 18.10 -0.12
C ILE A 53 8.40 18.64 1.32
N ASP A 54 8.18 19.95 1.51
CA ASP A 54 8.34 20.64 2.81
C ASP A 54 7.04 20.66 3.64
N HIS A 55 5.99 19.97 3.19
CA HIS A 55 4.74 19.91 3.91
C HIS A 55 4.89 19.31 5.29
N VAL A 56 4.39 20.01 6.31
CA VAL A 56 4.36 19.54 7.69
C VAL A 56 3.06 18.77 7.92
N TRP A 57 3.17 17.45 8.01
CA TRP A 57 2.03 16.56 8.17
C TRP A 57 1.39 16.66 9.55
N GLY A 58 0.08 16.85 9.57
CA GLY A 58 -0.72 16.66 10.79
C GLY A 58 -0.88 15.19 11.12
N GLU A 59 -1.05 14.85 12.40
CA GLU A 59 -1.15 13.45 12.90
C GLU A 59 -2.22 12.61 12.18
N LYS A 60 -3.31 13.24 11.74
CA LYS A 60 -4.45 12.57 11.07
C LYS A 60 -4.63 13.00 9.61
N GLU A 61 -3.61 13.55 9.03
CA GLU A 61 -3.67 14.09 7.68
C GLU A 61 -3.17 13.08 6.67
N TYR A 62 -3.99 12.75 5.68
CA TYR A 62 -3.68 11.77 4.65
C TYR A 62 -3.89 12.34 3.27
N TYR A 63 -2.97 12.07 2.37
CA TYR A 63 -3.12 12.39 0.95
C TYR A 63 -3.81 11.24 0.22
N LYS A 64 -4.95 11.52 -0.45
CA LYS A 64 -5.56 10.58 -1.38
C LYS A 64 -4.78 10.61 -2.69
N VAL A 65 -4.02 9.57 -2.96
CA VAL A 65 -3.12 9.56 -4.12
C VAL A 65 -3.90 9.66 -5.43
N THR A 66 -3.59 10.68 -6.21
CA THR A 66 -4.28 10.99 -7.47
C THR A 66 -4.11 9.86 -8.49
N GLY A 67 -5.21 9.51 -9.16
CA GLY A 67 -5.22 8.44 -10.17
C GLY A 67 -5.24 7.01 -9.61
N VAL A 68 -5.33 6.87 -8.28
CA VAL A 68 -5.40 5.57 -7.60
C VAL A 68 -6.60 5.53 -6.65
N ASP A 69 -7.53 4.59 -6.88
CA ASP A 69 -8.73 4.49 -6.04
C ASP A 69 -8.38 3.95 -4.66
N ASN A 70 -8.89 4.65 -3.64
CA ASN A 70 -8.86 4.23 -2.22
C ASN A 70 -7.47 3.94 -1.66
N PHE A 71 -6.43 4.56 -2.23
CA PHE A 71 -5.08 4.53 -1.70
C PHE A 71 -4.77 5.88 -1.03
N TYR A 72 -4.40 5.81 0.27
CA TYR A 72 -4.12 6.99 1.09
C TYR A 72 -2.74 6.87 1.72
N PHE A 73 -2.03 7.99 1.75
CA PHE A 73 -0.66 8.09 2.24
C PHE A 73 -0.56 9.16 3.32
N HIS A 74 0.13 8.84 4.41
CA HIS A 74 0.52 9.75 5.47
C HIS A 74 2.01 9.58 5.76
N LEU A 75 2.77 10.66 5.72
CA LEU A 75 4.19 10.63 6.08
C LEU A 75 4.34 10.88 7.58
N ILE A 76 4.82 9.87 8.31
CA ILE A 76 5.09 9.98 9.75
C ILE A 76 6.42 10.69 10.00
N SER A 77 7.45 10.30 9.26
CA SER A 77 8.76 10.97 9.30
C SER A 77 9.47 10.84 7.97
N ARG A 78 10.15 11.89 7.56
CA ARG A 78 11.02 11.90 6.39
C ARG A 78 12.45 11.65 6.82
N GLY A 79 13.15 10.81 6.09
CA GLY A 79 14.58 10.62 6.27
C GLY A 79 15.40 11.78 5.67
N ASP A 80 16.70 11.72 5.86
CA ASP A 80 17.60 12.74 5.37
C ASP A 80 17.68 12.71 3.84
N SER A 81 17.71 13.90 3.24
CA SER A 81 17.82 14.05 1.78
C SER A 81 19.27 14.03 1.30
N VAL A 82 20.21 14.26 2.19
CA VAL A 82 21.65 14.34 1.88
C VAL A 82 22.49 13.71 2.98
N ARG A 83 23.66 13.18 2.59
CA ARG A 83 24.70 12.74 3.48
C ARG A 83 25.96 13.57 3.22
N TYR A 84 26.65 13.91 4.29
CA TYR A 84 27.93 14.60 4.23
C TYR A 84 29.06 13.59 4.38
N ASP A 85 29.78 13.32 3.30
CA ASP A 85 30.94 12.44 3.30
C ASP A 85 32.22 13.25 3.41
N THR A 86 33.02 12.99 4.45
CA THR A 86 34.32 13.62 4.64
C THR A 86 35.36 12.91 3.77
N ILE A 87 35.76 13.52 2.65
CA ILE A 87 36.77 12.95 1.74
C ILE A 87 38.19 13.26 2.24
N SER A 88 38.37 14.39 2.94
CA SER A 88 39.62 14.77 3.60
C SER A 88 39.32 15.74 4.74
N SER A 89 40.32 16.03 5.58
CA SER A 89 40.18 16.99 6.69
C SER A 89 39.70 18.39 6.28
N THR A 90 39.66 18.69 4.98
CA THR A 90 39.28 19.99 4.42
C THR A 90 38.19 19.92 3.36
N ARG A 91 37.74 18.73 2.96
CA ARG A 91 36.72 18.57 1.92
C ARG A 91 35.58 17.70 2.42
N ILE A 92 34.40 18.31 2.44
CA ILE A 92 33.09 17.64 2.67
C ILE A 92 32.37 17.60 1.34
N ASP A 93 31.93 16.42 0.92
CA ASP A 93 31.06 16.26 -0.26
C ASP A 93 29.64 15.96 0.20
N THR A 94 28.67 16.39 -0.60
CA THR A 94 27.25 16.18 -0.33
C THR A 94 26.72 15.13 -1.28
N VAL A 95 26.18 14.05 -0.73
CA VAL A 95 25.56 12.96 -1.52
C VAL A 95 24.05 13.06 -1.39
N ASP A 96 23.36 13.15 -2.53
CA ASP A 96 21.90 13.07 -2.59
C ASP A 96 21.48 11.63 -2.28
N LEU A 97 20.52 11.48 -1.37
CA LEU A 97 19.99 10.19 -0.91
C LEU A 97 18.62 9.86 -1.54
N GLU A 98 18.16 10.59 -2.56
CA GLU A 98 16.90 10.25 -3.22
C GLU A 98 16.90 8.80 -3.73
N ILE A 99 15.84 8.06 -3.39
CA ILE A 99 15.67 6.67 -3.80
C ILE A 99 15.37 6.61 -5.29
N ILE A 100 16.21 5.88 -6.03
CA ILE A 100 16.07 5.71 -7.47
C ILE A 100 15.72 4.26 -7.84
N ALA A 101 15.32 4.05 -9.09
CA ALA A 101 15.00 2.71 -9.61
C ALA A 101 16.19 1.74 -9.43
N ASN A 102 15.88 0.51 -9.03
CA ASN A 102 16.80 -0.57 -8.71
C ASN A 102 17.60 -0.40 -7.41
N ASP A 103 17.37 0.61 -6.60
CA ASP A 103 17.90 0.62 -5.24
C ASP A 103 17.40 -0.58 -4.46
N LEU A 104 18.28 -1.24 -3.70
CA LEU A 104 17.90 -2.34 -2.82
C LEU A 104 17.26 -1.79 -1.55
N ILE A 105 15.94 -1.95 -1.48
CA ILE A 105 15.12 -1.51 -0.34
C ILE A 105 15.12 -2.58 0.74
N VAL A 106 15.34 -2.15 1.96
CA VAL A 106 15.18 -2.93 3.19
C VAL A 106 13.97 -2.39 3.93
N ALA A 107 12.86 -3.12 3.88
CA ALA A 107 11.59 -2.68 4.45
C ALA A 107 11.28 -3.43 5.75
N ARG A 108 10.83 -2.66 6.76
CA ARG A 108 10.18 -3.19 7.96
C ARG A 108 8.80 -2.60 8.07
N TYR A 109 7.81 -3.40 8.46
CA TYR A 109 6.43 -2.93 8.48
C TYR A 109 5.61 -3.57 9.58
N LYS A 110 4.53 -2.88 9.92
CA LYS A 110 3.37 -3.41 10.64
C LYS A 110 2.18 -3.36 9.70
N LYS A 111 1.27 -4.32 9.81
CA LYS A 111 0.00 -4.27 9.08
C LYS A 111 -1.16 -4.79 9.89
N PHE A 112 -2.33 -4.27 9.59
CA PHE A 112 -3.59 -4.80 10.07
C PHE A 112 -4.68 -4.68 9.01
N GLY A 113 -5.55 -5.69 8.95
CA GLY A 113 -6.68 -5.68 8.02
C GLY A 113 -7.86 -4.89 8.59
N LEU A 114 -8.62 -4.24 7.72
CA LEU A 114 -9.82 -3.51 8.10
C LEU A 114 -11.02 -4.44 8.16
N THR A 115 -11.86 -4.29 9.21
CA THR A 115 -13.11 -5.03 9.40
C THR A 115 -14.26 -4.11 9.78
N GLU A 116 -15.50 -4.62 9.68
CA GLU A 116 -16.71 -3.87 10.08
C GLU A 116 -16.77 -3.62 11.60
N ASN A 117 -16.34 -4.59 12.40
CA ASN A 117 -16.56 -4.61 13.84
C ASN A 117 -15.30 -4.41 14.69
N ALA A 118 -14.14 -4.50 14.08
CA ALA A 118 -12.85 -4.34 14.77
C ALA A 118 -11.91 -3.51 13.93
N ASP A 119 -10.97 -2.85 14.57
CA ASP A 119 -9.96 -2.07 13.87
C ASP A 119 -8.87 -2.94 13.25
N THR A 120 -8.79 -4.21 13.68
CA THR A 120 -7.75 -5.14 13.23
C THR A 120 -8.27 -6.55 13.05
N LEU A 121 -8.05 -7.15 11.86
CA LEU A 121 -8.23 -8.58 11.60
C LEU A 121 -7.00 -9.39 12.02
N SER A 122 -5.84 -8.90 11.67
CA SER A 122 -4.57 -9.50 12.01
C SER A 122 -3.53 -8.41 12.17
N TYR A 123 -2.74 -8.53 13.22
CA TYR A 123 -1.57 -7.70 13.42
C TYR A 123 -0.34 -8.51 13.09
N TRP A 124 0.47 -8.02 12.15
CA TRP A 124 1.74 -8.63 11.81
C TRP A 124 2.83 -7.56 11.72
N SER A 125 3.99 -7.84 12.25
CA SER A 125 5.09 -6.88 12.34
C SER A 125 6.43 -7.54 12.03
N THR A 126 7.25 -6.88 11.20
CA THR A 126 8.67 -7.20 11.06
C THR A 126 9.56 -6.31 11.90
N LEU A 127 9.00 -5.37 12.68
CA LEU A 127 9.81 -4.44 13.47
C LEU A 127 10.66 -5.16 14.51
N ASP A 128 10.13 -6.26 15.06
CA ASP A 128 10.77 -7.05 16.11
C ASP A 128 11.37 -8.36 15.55
N GLN A 129 11.34 -8.56 14.23
CA GLN A 129 11.91 -9.75 13.59
C GLN A 129 13.32 -9.50 13.08
N SER A 130 14.14 -10.56 13.06
CA SER A 130 15.53 -10.49 12.62
C SER A 130 15.68 -10.19 11.12
N TYR A 131 14.69 -10.58 10.32
CA TYR A 131 14.77 -10.48 8.86
C TYR A 131 13.79 -9.44 8.31
N PRO A 132 14.27 -8.35 7.69
CA PRO A 132 13.44 -7.42 6.94
C PRO A 132 12.98 -8.02 5.61
N TYR A 133 12.04 -7.36 4.94
CA TYR A 133 11.70 -7.66 3.57
C TYR A 133 12.64 -6.87 2.64
N GLU A 134 13.37 -7.56 1.76
CA GLU A 134 14.32 -6.94 0.82
C GLU A 134 13.82 -7.09 -0.61
N PHE A 135 13.89 -6.01 -1.40
CA PHE A 135 13.51 -6.00 -2.82
C PHE A 135 14.12 -4.79 -3.53
N HIS A 136 14.29 -4.88 -4.85
CA HIS A 136 14.71 -3.75 -5.65
C HIS A 136 13.52 -2.83 -5.97
N TYR A 137 13.70 -1.52 -5.73
CA TYR A 137 12.67 -0.54 -6.05
C TYR A 137 12.32 -0.57 -7.53
N THR A 138 11.03 -0.53 -7.84
CA THR A 138 10.41 -0.72 -9.16
C THR A 138 10.37 -2.15 -9.69
N ASN A 139 10.95 -3.13 -9.01
CA ASN A 139 10.89 -4.53 -9.41
C ASN A 139 9.66 -5.24 -8.81
N LEU A 140 8.55 -5.27 -9.57
CA LEU A 140 7.29 -5.89 -9.15
C LEU A 140 7.35 -7.42 -9.05
N SER A 141 8.38 -8.07 -9.60
CA SER A 141 8.55 -9.52 -9.42
C SER A 141 9.14 -9.88 -8.06
N GLU A 142 9.83 -8.95 -7.40
CA GLU A 142 10.37 -9.12 -6.05
C GLU A 142 9.41 -8.60 -4.97
N CYS A 143 8.71 -7.50 -5.26
CA CYS A 143 7.66 -6.95 -4.40
C CYS A 143 6.41 -6.66 -5.23
N GLU A 144 5.43 -7.54 -5.15
CA GLU A 144 4.18 -7.46 -5.90
C GLU A 144 3.20 -6.40 -5.37
N ALA A 145 3.42 -5.90 -4.15
CA ALA A 145 2.59 -4.86 -3.55
C ALA A 145 2.86 -3.49 -4.20
N THR A 146 2.11 -3.15 -5.23
CA THR A 146 2.21 -1.87 -5.95
C THR A 146 2.08 -0.67 -5.01
N ALA A 147 1.29 -0.79 -3.93
CA ALA A 147 1.15 0.24 -2.92
C ALA A 147 2.48 0.64 -2.27
N TRP A 148 3.40 -0.31 -2.09
CA TRP A 148 4.71 -0.03 -1.50
C TRP A 148 5.58 0.80 -2.43
N HIS A 149 5.59 0.49 -3.73
CA HIS A 149 6.32 1.28 -4.73
C HIS A 149 5.77 2.71 -4.82
N LEU A 150 4.44 2.88 -4.73
CA LEU A 150 3.81 4.21 -4.69
C LEU A 150 4.18 4.97 -3.40
N ALA A 151 4.19 4.29 -2.25
CA ALA A 151 4.58 4.89 -0.99
C ALA A 151 6.04 5.33 -1.00
N ILE A 152 6.97 4.50 -1.51
CA ILE A 152 8.39 4.84 -1.62
C ILE A 152 8.60 6.08 -2.49
N ARG A 153 7.89 6.20 -3.61
CA ARG A 153 7.90 7.41 -4.45
C ARG A 153 7.55 8.67 -3.66
N LEU A 154 6.55 8.58 -2.78
CA LEU A 154 6.08 9.71 -1.96
C LEU A 154 7.00 9.97 -0.75
N MET A 155 7.60 8.94 -0.18
CA MET A 155 8.62 9.06 0.88
C MET A 155 9.87 9.76 0.37
N LYS A 156 10.31 9.41 -0.84
CA LYS A 156 11.44 9.97 -1.56
C LYS A 156 12.82 9.59 -1.01
N TYR A 157 13.01 9.58 0.31
CA TYR A 157 14.31 9.39 0.97
C TYR A 157 14.33 8.15 1.87
N PRO A 158 15.52 7.50 2.04
CA PRO A 158 15.69 6.40 2.98
C PRO A 158 15.45 6.87 4.43
N GLU A 159 15.30 5.91 5.35
CA GLU A 159 14.93 6.11 6.76
C GLU A 159 13.57 6.79 6.98
N SER A 160 12.80 7.01 5.91
CA SER A 160 11.43 7.52 6.02
C SER A 160 10.48 6.48 6.59
N VAL A 161 9.45 6.97 7.27
CA VAL A 161 8.35 6.15 7.82
C VAL A 161 7.03 6.74 7.35
N CYS A 162 6.15 5.90 6.82
CA CYS A 162 4.81 6.31 6.44
C CYS A 162 3.75 5.36 6.96
N GLU A 163 2.52 5.83 7.01
CA GLU A 163 1.32 5.01 7.13
C GLU A 163 0.51 5.08 5.84
N ILE A 164 0.07 3.94 5.33
CA ILE A 164 -0.72 3.85 4.11
C ILE A 164 -1.96 3.00 4.31
N ILE A 165 -3.08 3.46 3.75
CA ILE A 165 -4.31 2.67 3.63
C ILE A 165 -4.34 2.10 2.22
N VAL A 166 -4.33 0.79 2.12
CA VAL A 166 -4.11 0.04 0.88
C VAL A 166 -5.35 -0.76 0.51
N PRO A 167 -5.99 -0.46 -0.62
CA PRO A 167 -7.01 -1.35 -1.16
C PRO A 167 -6.36 -2.66 -1.63
N SER A 168 -7.06 -3.76 -1.50
CA SER A 168 -6.51 -5.10 -1.76
C SER A 168 -5.85 -5.24 -3.13
N LYS A 169 -6.39 -4.57 -4.16
CA LYS A 169 -5.86 -4.59 -5.54
C LYS A 169 -4.42 -4.10 -5.67
N LEU A 170 -3.92 -3.32 -4.70
CA LEU A 170 -2.56 -2.78 -4.67
C LEU A 170 -1.66 -3.49 -3.66
N GLY A 171 -2.22 -4.42 -2.89
CA GLY A 171 -1.52 -5.21 -1.90
C GLY A 171 -0.86 -6.46 -2.48
N PHE A 172 -0.42 -7.33 -1.59
CA PHE A 172 0.12 -8.65 -1.94
C PHE A 172 -0.97 -9.57 -2.52
N ASN A 173 -0.57 -10.60 -3.29
CA ASN A 173 -1.51 -11.54 -3.94
C ASN A 173 -2.51 -12.17 -2.97
N ALA A 174 -2.09 -12.48 -1.75
CA ALA A 174 -2.98 -13.01 -0.71
C ALA A 174 -4.08 -12.01 -0.32
N GLU A 175 -3.76 -10.72 -0.27
CA GLU A 175 -4.70 -9.63 0.04
C GLU A 175 -5.66 -9.38 -1.14
N GLN A 176 -5.14 -9.43 -2.36
CA GLN A 176 -5.94 -9.34 -3.58
C GLN A 176 -6.95 -10.47 -3.67
N SER A 177 -6.53 -11.70 -3.36
CA SER A 177 -7.39 -12.89 -3.40
C SER A 177 -8.50 -12.87 -2.35
N SER A 178 -8.23 -12.29 -1.18
CA SER A 178 -9.20 -12.16 -0.08
C SER A 178 -10.06 -10.89 -0.18
N VAL A 179 -9.73 -9.95 -1.10
CA VAL A 179 -10.35 -8.63 -1.23
C VAL A 179 -10.39 -7.90 0.13
N THR A 180 -9.28 -7.93 0.85
CA THR A 180 -9.16 -7.34 2.19
C THR A 180 -8.26 -6.11 2.13
N PRO A 181 -8.76 -4.92 2.54
CA PRO A 181 -7.93 -3.74 2.64
C PRO A 181 -7.08 -3.76 3.91
N TYR A 182 -5.89 -3.19 3.82
CA TYR A 182 -4.93 -3.14 4.93
C TYR A 182 -4.45 -1.72 5.21
N VAL A 183 -4.10 -1.47 6.46
CA VAL A 183 -3.25 -0.35 6.84
C VAL A 183 -1.85 -0.88 7.08
N TYR A 184 -0.86 -0.19 6.55
CA TYR A 184 0.55 -0.47 6.77
C TYR A 184 1.25 0.72 7.41
N ILE A 185 2.09 0.47 8.39
CA ILE A 185 3.15 1.38 8.81
C ILE A 185 4.44 0.81 8.22
N LEU A 186 5.03 1.54 7.30
CA LEU A 186 6.19 1.10 6.51
C LEU A 186 7.40 1.98 6.83
N LYS A 187 8.50 1.35 7.26
CA LYS A 187 9.82 1.96 7.43
C LYS A 187 10.78 1.38 6.39
N ILE A 188 11.49 2.23 5.68
CA ILE A 188 12.40 1.83 4.61
C ILE A 188 13.82 2.30 4.86
N LYS A 189 14.78 1.53 4.36
CA LYS A 189 16.19 1.87 4.20
C LYS A 189 16.64 1.51 2.81
N VAL A 190 17.71 2.12 2.34
CA VAL A 190 18.45 1.69 1.16
C VAL A 190 19.70 0.97 1.61
N LYS A 191 19.94 -0.23 1.10
CA LYS A 191 21.16 -0.99 1.35
C LYS A 191 22.23 -0.50 0.38
N GLN A 192 23.26 0.09 0.92
CA GLN A 192 24.45 0.54 0.20
C GLN A 192 25.40 -0.62 -0.07
#